data_42f91fa9794fa28779dc159a3fad4bd0
#
_entry.id   42f91fa9794fa28779dc159a3fad4bd0
#
_cell.length_a   1.000
_cell.length_b   1.000
_cell.length_c   1.000
_cell.angle_alpha   90.00
_cell.angle_beta   90.00
_cell.angle_gamma   90.00
#
_symmetry.space_group_name_H-M   'P 1'
#
loop_
_entity.id
_entity.type
_entity.pdbx_description
1 polymer ?
#
loop_
_entity_poly.entity_id
_entity_poly.type
_entity_poly.pdbx_seq_one_letter_code
_entity_poly.pdbx_strand_id
1 'polypeptide(L)'
;MNENIKWAALQVLTGGMYLGAETAIGHPAEFIISYPGFDSVTINDGNIIRAGNEYHLIKYLEKKDRMVPYYQFDRKPFQLDNDLNPRILKEGKEVSHPDYSDLDIVVAVPVCSGLSTATYGATAEVKAARNANMLWLANYALNVIKPKVYIFENAPNLMGNAGASVREDLENIAKSANYSIGYYKTDTMWHDNCQRRPRTFVYFFKGACKGVPILGFEHKNISAEELLSRIPADATQQEPMLISDTARALLDFAHYKYGNDWRNHLVTVAILDDLVKQHGLDEWREFVNKQDYPAKIKDKVNRYVPHIYEKLSNGQGFWRTSPVVVKHDGMPTVMHKNIKTTMHYKEDRAYTVREWLTAMGMPFDFEMQGSNVNNYFKQMGQNVPARTAQFIVSEAVRVVNNWDSIDRDPAEVKVFDNIKYKG
;
A
#
# COMPACT_ATOMS: atom_id res chain seq x y z
N MET A 1 -1.60 -27.90 4.09
CA MET A 1 -2.54 -26.92 3.47
C MET A 1 -3.74 -26.83 4.40
N ASN A 2 -4.25 -25.64 4.67
CA ASN A 2 -5.40 -25.43 5.58
C ASN A 2 -6.70 -25.53 4.78
N GLU A 3 -6.98 -26.70 4.18
CA GLU A 3 -8.07 -26.93 3.23
C GLU A 3 -9.48 -26.64 3.81
N ASN A 4 -9.57 -26.47 5.13
CA ASN A 4 -10.84 -26.25 5.82
C ASN A 4 -11.14 -24.77 6.14
N ILE A 5 -10.23 -23.83 5.85
CA ILE A 5 -10.44 -22.41 6.14
C ILE A 5 -11.21 -21.76 5.01
N LYS A 6 -12.45 -21.34 5.26
CA LYS A 6 -13.23 -20.56 4.29
C LYS A 6 -12.92 -19.07 4.43
N TRP A 7 -12.58 -18.40 3.33
CA TRP A 7 -12.23 -17.00 3.36
C TRP A 7 -12.76 -16.21 2.17
N ALA A 8 -12.93 -14.90 2.37
CA ALA A 8 -13.37 -13.97 1.34
C ALA A 8 -12.59 -12.65 1.40
N ALA A 9 -12.68 -11.88 0.34
CA ALA A 9 -11.98 -10.60 0.23
C ALA A 9 -12.92 -9.47 -0.16
N LEU A 10 -12.73 -8.30 0.47
CA LEU A 10 -13.48 -7.08 0.20
C LEU A 10 -12.53 -5.98 -0.26
N GLN A 11 -12.84 -5.33 -1.39
CA GLN A 11 -12.06 -4.19 -1.91
C GLN A 11 -10.54 -4.46 -1.90
N VAL A 12 -10.07 -5.33 -2.77
CA VAL A 12 -8.69 -5.85 -2.76
C VAL A 12 -7.67 -4.96 -3.48
N LEU A 13 -8.11 -3.87 -4.13
CA LEU A 13 -7.27 -2.94 -4.90
C LEU A 13 -6.42 -3.70 -5.96
N THR A 14 -5.12 -3.44 -6.03
CA THR A 14 -4.22 -4.09 -7.01
C THR A 14 -3.94 -5.57 -6.69
N GLY A 15 -4.46 -6.08 -5.57
CA GLY A 15 -4.50 -7.51 -5.26
C GLY A 15 -3.45 -8.01 -4.28
N GLY A 16 -2.56 -7.17 -3.76
CA GLY A 16 -1.52 -7.65 -2.85
C GLY A 16 -2.06 -8.27 -1.56
N MET A 17 -3.14 -7.71 -1.00
CA MET A 17 -3.81 -8.31 0.17
C MET A 17 -4.42 -9.66 -0.16
N TYR A 18 -5.08 -9.79 -1.32
CA TYR A 18 -5.65 -11.05 -1.81
C TYR A 18 -4.56 -12.11 -2.02
N LEU A 19 -3.52 -11.80 -2.79
CA LEU A 19 -2.45 -12.75 -3.12
C LEU A 19 -1.65 -13.19 -1.89
N GLY A 20 -1.45 -12.27 -0.93
CA GLY A 20 -0.83 -12.62 0.34
C GLY A 20 -1.71 -13.52 1.20
N ALA A 21 -3.01 -13.27 1.25
CA ALA A 21 -3.99 -14.10 1.94
C ALA A 21 -4.09 -15.50 1.31
N GLU A 22 -4.23 -15.57 -0.01
CA GLU A 22 -4.24 -16.83 -0.76
C GLU A 22 -2.97 -17.67 -0.48
N THR A 23 -1.81 -17.01 -0.44
CA THR A 23 -0.54 -17.70 -0.12
C THR A 23 -0.51 -18.21 1.33
N ALA A 24 -1.03 -17.44 2.28
CA ALA A 24 -1.06 -17.82 3.70
C ALA A 24 -2.04 -18.97 3.98
N ILE A 25 -3.18 -18.96 3.31
CA ILE A 25 -4.26 -19.94 3.51
C ILE A 25 -4.00 -21.20 2.67
N GLY A 26 -3.48 -21.03 1.45
CA GLY A 26 -3.11 -22.13 0.55
C GLY A 26 -4.10 -22.43 -0.56
N HIS A 27 -5.20 -21.68 -0.67
CA HIS A 27 -6.20 -21.82 -1.74
C HIS A 27 -6.91 -20.48 -2.02
N PRO A 28 -7.58 -20.31 -3.20
CA PRO A 28 -8.35 -19.12 -3.54
C PRO A 28 -9.48 -18.81 -2.57
N ALA A 29 -9.94 -17.54 -2.56
CA ALA A 29 -11.10 -17.11 -1.79
C ALA A 29 -12.39 -17.74 -2.32
N GLU A 30 -13.43 -17.82 -1.47
CA GLU A 30 -14.78 -18.18 -1.89
C GLU A 30 -15.36 -17.13 -2.86
N PHE A 31 -15.04 -15.85 -2.64
CA PHE A 31 -15.44 -14.74 -3.49
C PHE A 31 -14.67 -13.44 -3.19
N ILE A 32 -14.81 -12.49 -4.10
CA ILE A 32 -14.39 -11.09 -3.92
C ILE A 32 -15.62 -10.19 -4.05
N ILE A 33 -15.79 -9.22 -3.14
CA ILE A 33 -16.77 -8.13 -3.30
C ILE A 33 -16.02 -6.79 -3.35
N SER A 34 -16.33 -5.95 -4.33
CA SER A 34 -15.73 -4.65 -4.48
C SER A 34 -16.76 -3.57 -4.83
N TYR A 35 -16.28 -2.48 -5.43
CA TYR A 35 -17.10 -1.33 -5.80
C TYR A 35 -17.12 -1.13 -7.31
N PRO A 36 -18.17 -0.51 -7.86
CA PRO A 36 -18.26 -0.24 -9.29
C PRO A 36 -17.06 0.59 -9.78
N GLY A 37 -16.47 0.15 -10.89
CA GLY A 37 -15.37 0.84 -11.56
C GLY A 37 -13.96 0.48 -11.10
N PHE A 38 -13.80 -0.37 -10.07
CA PHE A 38 -12.46 -0.86 -9.69
C PHE A 38 -11.90 -1.87 -10.69
N ASP A 39 -12.75 -2.56 -11.42
CA ASP A 39 -12.45 -3.49 -12.51
C ASP A 39 -12.52 -2.86 -13.90
N SER A 40 -12.89 -1.58 -14.00
CA SER A 40 -13.13 -0.90 -15.29
C SER A 40 -11.87 -0.72 -16.12
N VAL A 41 -12.03 -0.66 -17.44
CA VAL A 41 -10.97 -0.33 -18.39
C VAL A 41 -11.40 0.76 -19.34
N THR A 42 -10.44 1.57 -19.78
CA THR A 42 -10.58 2.49 -20.88
C THR A 42 -9.73 1.98 -22.04
N ILE A 43 -10.36 1.73 -23.19
CA ILE A 43 -9.72 1.22 -24.40
C ILE A 43 -9.73 2.33 -25.45
N ASN A 44 -8.62 2.46 -26.19
CA ASN A 44 -8.52 3.27 -27.39
C ASN A 44 -7.77 2.48 -28.46
N ASP A 45 -8.32 2.43 -29.67
CA ASP A 45 -7.75 1.69 -30.80
C ASP A 45 -7.34 0.25 -30.46
N GLY A 46 -8.19 -0.45 -29.67
CA GLY A 46 -7.95 -1.82 -29.22
C GLY A 46 -6.95 -1.97 -28.07
N ASN A 47 -6.30 -0.89 -27.63
CA ASN A 47 -5.31 -0.92 -26.56
C ASN A 47 -5.91 -0.43 -25.24
N ILE A 48 -5.58 -1.09 -24.13
CA ILE A 48 -5.94 -0.63 -22.79
C ILE A 48 -5.07 0.59 -22.46
N ILE A 49 -5.71 1.77 -22.34
CA ILE A 49 -5.02 3.00 -21.94
C ILE A 49 -4.99 3.12 -20.41
N ARG A 50 -6.10 2.75 -19.77
CA ARG A 50 -6.25 2.83 -18.32
C ARG A 50 -7.05 1.64 -17.80
N ALA A 51 -6.57 1.05 -16.71
CA ALA A 51 -7.25 -0.01 -15.99
C ALA A 51 -7.60 0.46 -14.58
N GLY A 52 -8.69 -0.03 -14.02
CA GLY A 52 -9.06 0.10 -12.62
C GLY A 52 -8.10 -0.66 -11.70
N ASN A 53 -8.17 -0.40 -10.42
CA ASN A 53 -7.22 -1.01 -9.46
C ASN A 53 -7.28 -2.53 -9.45
N GLU A 54 -8.47 -3.11 -9.50
CA GLU A 54 -8.67 -4.56 -9.38
C GLU A 54 -8.56 -5.29 -10.72
N TYR A 55 -8.63 -4.57 -11.83
CA TYR A 55 -8.48 -5.17 -13.15
C TYR A 55 -7.18 -5.95 -13.32
N HIS A 56 -6.09 -5.49 -12.70
CA HIS A 56 -4.80 -6.17 -12.76
C HIS A 56 -4.83 -7.52 -12.07
N LEU A 57 -5.46 -7.59 -10.89
CA LEU A 57 -5.66 -8.86 -10.18
C LEU A 57 -6.55 -9.81 -10.97
N ILE A 58 -7.69 -9.32 -11.48
CA ILE A 58 -8.63 -10.14 -12.27
C ILE A 58 -7.89 -10.76 -13.46
N LYS A 59 -7.14 -9.97 -14.23
CA LYS A 59 -6.36 -10.48 -15.36
C LYS A 59 -5.27 -11.46 -14.96
N TYR A 60 -4.64 -11.25 -13.81
CA TYR A 60 -3.68 -12.21 -13.27
C TYR A 60 -4.33 -13.54 -12.89
N LEU A 61 -5.48 -13.51 -12.22
CA LEU A 61 -6.23 -14.72 -11.83
C LEU A 61 -6.78 -15.46 -13.06
N GLU A 62 -7.29 -14.74 -14.07
CA GLU A 62 -7.68 -15.32 -15.37
C GLU A 62 -6.51 -16.07 -16.02
N LYS A 63 -5.33 -15.42 -16.13
CA LYS A 63 -4.12 -16.01 -16.72
C LYS A 63 -3.68 -17.29 -15.99
N LYS A 64 -4.01 -17.40 -14.70
CA LYS A 64 -3.65 -18.55 -13.86
C LYS A 64 -4.74 -19.61 -13.75
N ASP A 65 -5.87 -19.43 -14.40
CA ASP A 65 -7.06 -20.28 -14.26
C ASP A 65 -7.49 -20.44 -12.78
N ARG A 66 -7.47 -19.31 -12.05
CA ARG A 66 -7.80 -19.23 -10.61
C ARG A 66 -8.88 -18.19 -10.31
N MET A 67 -9.75 -17.92 -11.29
CA MET A 67 -10.84 -16.98 -11.09
C MET A 67 -11.79 -17.46 -9.99
N VAL A 68 -12.16 -16.51 -9.14
CA VAL A 68 -13.20 -16.70 -8.12
C VAL A 68 -14.41 -15.82 -8.46
N PRO A 69 -15.61 -16.12 -7.91
CA PRO A 69 -16.76 -15.24 -8.07
C PRO A 69 -16.43 -13.80 -7.67
N TYR A 70 -16.63 -12.87 -8.59
CA TYR A 70 -16.39 -11.45 -8.37
C TYR A 70 -17.73 -10.70 -8.38
N TYR A 71 -17.96 -9.98 -7.31
CA TYR A 71 -19.19 -9.21 -7.08
C TYR A 71 -18.88 -7.74 -6.85
N GLN A 72 -19.87 -6.89 -7.01
CA GLN A 72 -19.78 -5.46 -6.73
C GLN A 72 -20.96 -5.01 -5.89
N PHE A 73 -20.71 -4.07 -4.98
CA PHE A 73 -21.79 -3.29 -4.39
C PHE A 73 -22.44 -2.42 -5.47
N ASP A 74 -23.70 -2.08 -5.32
CA ASP A 74 -24.42 -1.21 -6.26
C ASP A 74 -24.02 0.26 -6.17
N ARG A 75 -23.21 0.63 -5.18
CA ARG A 75 -22.80 2.01 -4.85
C ARG A 75 -21.28 2.15 -4.81
N LYS A 76 -20.81 3.38 -5.07
CA LYS A 76 -19.40 3.73 -4.90
C LYS A 76 -19.06 3.93 -3.41
N PRO A 77 -17.77 3.78 -3.01
CA PRO A 77 -17.35 3.88 -1.62
C PRO A 77 -17.81 5.15 -0.88
N PHE A 78 -17.95 6.28 -1.59
CA PHE A 78 -18.33 7.57 -1.00
C PHE A 78 -19.85 7.84 -0.99
N GLN A 79 -20.64 6.90 -1.45
CA GLN A 79 -22.11 6.97 -1.50
C GLN A 79 -22.75 6.03 -0.48
N LEU A 80 -21.93 5.47 0.42
CA LEU A 80 -22.39 4.58 1.46
C LEU A 80 -23.01 5.41 2.58
N ASP A 81 -24.26 5.16 2.83
CA ASP A 81 -25.02 5.60 3.99
C ASP A 81 -24.95 4.53 5.11
N ASN A 82 -25.81 4.60 6.09
CA ASN A 82 -25.88 3.62 7.17
C ASN A 82 -26.60 2.31 6.76
N ASP A 83 -26.98 2.16 5.49
CA ASP A 83 -27.62 0.97 4.98
C ASP A 83 -26.60 -0.18 4.85
N LEU A 84 -26.78 -1.23 5.62
CA LEU A 84 -25.96 -2.44 5.60
C LEU A 84 -26.53 -3.53 4.69
N ASN A 85 -27.53 -3.21 3.88
CA ASN A 85 -28.11 -4.16 2.92
C ASN A 85 -27.98 -3.61 1.47
N PRO A 86 -26.75 -3.38 0.98
CA PRO A 86 -26.52 -2.92 -0.38
C PRO A 86 -26.94 -4.01 -1.36
N ARG A 87 -27.42 -3.64 -2.54
CA ARG A 87 -27.59 -4.62 -3.61
C ARG A 87 -26.22 -5.12 -4.08
N ILE A 88 -26.17 -6.38 -4.44
CA ILE A 88 -24.98 -7.02 -4.98
C ILE A 88 -25.14 -7.22 -6.48
N LEU A 89 -24.13 -6.84 -7.23
CA LEU A 89 -24.08 -6.96 -8.68
C LEU A 89 -23.02 -7.99 -9.09
N LYS A 90 -23.35 -8.81 -10.08
CA LYS A 90 -22.40 -9.64 -10.82
C LYS A 90 -22.55 -9.32 -12.31
N GLU A 91 -21.46 -8.91 -12.95
CA GLU A 91 -21.48 -8.48 -14.37
C GLU A 91 -22.56 -7.41 -14.64
N GLY A 92 -22.72 -6.46 -13.70
CA GLY A 92 -23.70 -5.36 -13.78
C GLY A 92 -25.16 -5.74 -13.53
N LYS A 93 -25.47 -7.01 -13.24
CA LYS A 93 -26.82 -7.49 -12.91
C LYS A 93 -26.93 -7.74 -11.43
N GLU A 94 -28.09 -7.35 -10.85
CA GLU A 94 -28.40 -7.66 -9.46
C GLU A 94 -28.54 -9.17 -9.24
N VAL A 95 -27.87 -9.66 -8.21
CA VAL A 95 -27.89 -11.07 -7.82
C VAL A 95 -28.08 -11.19 -6.31
N SER A 96 -28.39 -12.39 -5.83
CA SER A 96 -28.38 -12.70 -4.40
C SER A 96 -27.00 -12.46 -3.79
N HIS A 97 -26.97 -12.10 -2.52
CA HIS A 97 -25.73 -12.07 -1.77
C HIS A 97 -25.01 -13.42 -1.84
N PRO A 98 -23.66 -13.43 -1.91
CA PRO A 98 -22.91 -14.66 -1.72
C PRO A 98 -23.27 -15.34 -0.41
N ASP A 99 -23.03 -16.64 -0.33
CA ASP A 99 -23.15 -17.34 0.95
C ASP A 99 -22.06 -16.89 1.90
N TYR A 100 -22.44 -16.28 3.02
CA TYR A 100 -21.54 -15.81 4.07
C TYR A 100 -21.40 -16.82 5.21
N SER A 101 -22.12 -17.94 5.15
CA SER A 101 -22.08 -18.93 6.22
C SER A 101 -20.67 -19.50 6.40
N ASP A 102 -20.29 -19.68 7.65
CA ASP A 102 -19.04 -20.34 8.06
C ASP A 102 -17.74 -19.74 7.50
N LEU A 103 -17.74 -18.44 7.13
CA LEU A 103 -16.50 -17.76 6.78
C LEU A 103 -15.61 -17.61 8.02
N ASP A 104 -14.39 -18.09 7.89
CA ASP A 104 -13.38 -18.00 8.94
C ASP A 104 -12.66 -16.67 8.89
N ILE A 105 -12.20 -16.26 7.69
CA ILE A 105 -11.38 -15.07 7.51
C ILE A 105 -11.97 -14.17 6.42
N VAL A 106 -12.08 -12.89 6.70
CA VAL A 106 -12.36 -11.86 5.69
C VAL A 106 -11.23 -10.84 5.71
N VAL A 107 -10.70 -10.50 4.54
CA VAL A 107 -9.65 -9.49 4.38
C VAL A 107 -10.15 -8.31 3.57
N ALA A 108 -9.65 -7.09 3.84
CA ALA A 108 -10.04 -5.90 3.11
C ALA A 108 -8.92 -4.84 3.01
N VAL A 109 -9.04 -3.96 2.01
CA VAL A 109 -8.19 -2.76 1.87
C VAL A 109 -9.10 -1.54 1.66
N PRO A 110 -9.80 -1.06 2.70
CA PRO A 110 -10.68 0.09 2.59
C PRO A 110 -9.93 1.38 2.26
N VAL A 111 -10.65 2.38 1.78
CA VAL A 111 -10.07 3.68 1.43
C VAL A 111 -9.33 4.28 2.63
N CYS A 112 -8.01 4.46 2.51
CA CYS A 112 -7.14 5.02 3.54
C CYS A 112 -6.85 6.51 3.39
N SER A 113 -7.38 7.16 2.35
CA SER A 113 -6.99 8.53 1.98
C SER A 113 -7.41 9.60 2.98
N GLY A 114 -8.35 9.34 3.88
CA GLY A 114 -8.70 10.23 5.00
C GLY A 114 -7.58 10.36 6.05
N LEU A 115 -6.80 9.32 6.24
CA LEU A 115 -5.70 9.22 7.21
C LEU A 115 -4.31 9.31 6.58
N SER A 116 -4.22 9.34 5.25
CA SER A 116 -2.94 9.37 4.55
C SER A 116 -2.29 10.76 4.60
N THR A 117 -0.98 10.79 4.84
CA THR A 117 -0.17 12.03 4.71
C THR A 117 -0.15 12.58 3.28
N ALA A 118 -0.49 11.76 2.27
CA ALA A 118 -0.59 12.20 0.88
C ALA A 118 -1.76 13.18 0.63
N THR A 119 -2.73 13.27 1.56
CA THR A 119 -3.87 14.19 1.52
C THR A 119 -3.70 15.40 2.43
N TYR A 120 -2.47 15.77 2.69
CA TYR A 120 -2.16 17.01 3.40
C TYR A 120 -2.84 18.21 2.71
N GLY A 121 -3.60 18.99 3.49
CA GLY A 121 -4.38 20.13 2.97
C GLY A 121 -5.86 19.82 2.62
N ALA A 122 -6.32 18.57 2.69
CA ALA A 122 -7.76 18.27 2.60
C ALA A 122 -8.50 18.75 3.86
N THR A 123 -9.73 19.26 3.68
CA THR A 123 -10.57 19.70 4.80
C THR A 123 -11.00 18.54 5.71
N ALA A 124 -11.47 18.86 6.91
CA ALA A 124 -11.94 17.85 7.86
C ALA A 124 -13.12 17.03 7.29
N GLU A 125 -14.05 17.68 6.60
CA GLU A 125 -15.23 17.05 5.97
C GLU A 125 -14.82 16.07 4.89
N VAL A 126 -13.85 16.45 4.03
CA VAL A 126 -13.31 15.55 2.98
C VAL A 126 -12.61 14.35 3.59
N LYS A 127 -11.89 14.52 4.70
CA LYS A 127 -11.25 13.41 5.43
C LYS A 127 -12.30 12.50 6.07
N ALA A 128 -13.31 13.04 6.71
CA ALA A 128 -14.41 12.29 7.31
C ALA A 128 -15.16 11.45 6.26
N ALA A 129 -15.53 12.04 5.14
CA ALA A 129 -16.20 11.33 4.03
C ALA A 129 -15.36 10.16 3.49
N ARG A 130 -14.02 10.30 3.47
CA ARG A 130 -13.11 9.21 3.05
C ARG A 130 -12.96 8.11 4.10
N ASN A 131 -13.04 8.45 5.39
CA ASN A 131 -13.00 7.48 6.48
C ASN A 131 -14.32 6.71 6.60
N ALA A 132 -15.44 7.30 6.18
CA ALA A 132 -16.76 6.65 6.20
C ALA A 132 -16.78 5.31 5.44
N ASN A 133 -16.03 5.18 4.34
CA ASN A 133 -15.89 3.91 3.63
C ASN A 133 -15.31 2.79 4.51
N MET A 134 -14.26 3.09 5.26
CA MET A 134 -13.61 2.11 6.15
C MET A 134 -14.57 1.69 7.29
N LEU A 135 -15.26 2.65 7.90
CA LEU A 135 -16.23 2.38 8.96
C LEU A 135 -17.41 1.56 8.46
N TRP A 136 -17.95 1.94 7.30
CA TRP A 136 -19.04 1.18 6.69
C TRP A 136 -18.63 -0.26 6.37
N LEU A 137 -17.45 -0.45 5.75
CA LEU A 137 -16.96 -1.77 5.39
C LEU A 137 -16.71 -2.66 6.61
N ALA A 138 -16.19 -2.07 7.70
CA ALA A 138 -16.06 -2.77 8.98
C ALA A 138 -17.42 -3.17 9.54
N ASN A 139 -18.39 -2.23 9.55
CA ASN A 139 -19.74 -2.50 10.02
C ASN A 139 -20.43 -3.61 9.19
N TYR A 140 -20.29 -3.56 7.87
CA TYR A 140 -20.80 -4.58 6.97
C TYR A 140 -20.15 -5.96 7.23
N ALA A 141 -18.84 -6.00 7.35
CA ALA A 141 -18.12 -7.25 7.62
C ALA A 141 -18.53 -7.88 8.96
N LEU A 142 -18.69 -7.08 10.01
CA LEU A 142 -18.96 -7.59 11.36
C LEU A 142 -20.45 -7.93 11.59
N ASN A 143 -21.38 -7.18 11.00
CA ASN A 143 -22.82 -7.36 11.25
C ASN A 143 -23.54 -8.16 10.16
N VAL A 144 -23.04 -8.17 8.93
CA VAL A 144 -23.67 -8.92 7.80
C VAL A 144 -22.91 -10.20 7.52
N ILE A 145 -21.60 -10.13 7.24
CA ILE A 145 -20.80 -11.31 6.90
C ILE A 145 -20.48 -12.17 8.13
N LYS A 146 -20.08 -11.56 9.24
CA LYS A 146 -19.82 -12.19 10.55
C LYS A 146 -18.74 -13.27 10.56
N PRO A 147 -17.54 -13.05 9.96
CA PRO A 147 -16.46 -14.02 9.96
C PRO A 147 -15.90 -14.26 11.37
N LYS A 148 -15.13 -15.34 11.59
CA LYS A 148 -14.38 -15.52 12.82
C LYS A 148 -13.34 -14.42 13.01
N VAL A 149 -12.61 -14.08 11.94
CA VAL A 149 -11.60 -13.01 11.94
C VAL A 149 -11.81 -12.09 10.74
N TYR A 150 -11.91 -10.78 10.97
CA TYR A 150 -11.88 -9.76 9.93
C TYR A 150 -10.60 -8.95 10.06
N ILE A 151 -9.93 -8.70 8.92
CA ILE A 151 -8.66 -7.96 8.87
C ILE A 151 -8.74 -6.91 7.79
N PHE A 152 -8.32 -5.69 8.11
CA PHE A 152 -8.07 -4.69 7.07
C PHE A 152 -6.77 -3.91 7.29
N GLU A 153 -6.24 -3.35 6.20
CA GLU A 153 -5.06 -2.48 6.18
C GLU A 153 -5.46 -1.01 6.11
N ASN A 154 -4.72 -0.14 6.78
CA ASN A 154 -4.87 1.30 6.64
C ASN A 154 -3.55 2.05 6.87
N ALA A 155 -3.59 3.38 6.68
CA ALA A 155 -2.44 4.26 6.89
C ALA A 155 -1.98 4.28 8.37
N PRO A 156 -0.68 4.51 8.64
CA PRO A 156 -0.13 4.49 10.01
C PRO A 156 -0.74 5.58 10.91
N ASN A 157 -1.28 6.66 10.35
CA ASN A 157 -1.97 7.72 11.10
C ASN A 157 -3.28 7.26 11.75
N LEU A 158 -3.79 6.08 11.43
CA LEU A 158 -4.88 5.46 12.18
C LEU A 158 -4.49 5.34 13.66
N MET A 159 -3.23 5.04 13.97
CA MET A 159 -2.70 4.96 15.34
C MET A 159 -2.21 6.31 15.90
N GLY A 160 -2.26 7.38 15.13
CA GLY A 160 -1.93 8.74 15.58
C GLY A 160 -3.15 9.51 16.08
N ASN A 161 -2.91 10.76 16.52
CA ASN A 161 -3.97 11.66 16.99
C ASN A 161 -5.06 11.90 15.93
N ALA A 162 -4.68 11.99 14.66
CA ALA A 162 -5.62 12.18 13.55
C ALA A 162 -6.57 10.98 13.34
N GLY A 163 -6.24 9.80 13.86
CA GLY A 163 -7.07 8.61 13.79
C GLY A 163 -7.91 8.33 15.04
N ALA A 164 -7.82 9.15 16.08
CA ALA A 164 -8.44 8.86 17.37
C ALA A 164 -9.97 8.66 17.27
N SER A 165 -10.68 9.58 16.62
CA SER A 165 -12.14 9.46 16.45
C SER A 165 -12.52 8.25 15.60
N VAL A 166 -11.71 7.94 14.57
CA VAL A 166 -11.96 6.77 13.71
C VAL A 166 -11.75 5.46 14.48
N ARG A 167 -10.76 5.39 15.38
CA ARG A 167 -10.58 4.23 16.26
C ARG A 167 -11.77 4.07 17.20
N GLU A 168 -12.24 5.16 17.83
CA GLU A 168 -13.43 5.16 18.68
C GLU A 168 -14.65 4.61 17.94
N ASP A 169 -14.89 5.05 16.72
CA ASP A 169 -15.98 4.54 15.87
C ASP A 169 -15.81 3.04 15.58
N LEU A 170 -14.59 2.59 15.21
CA LEU A 170 -14.29 1.18 14.96
C LEU A 170 -14.50 0.32 16.22
N GLU A 171 -14.11 0.81 17.38
CA GLU A 171 -14.28 0.14 18.66
C GLU A 171 -15.77 0.03 19.05
N ASN A 172 -16.56 1.07 18.78
CA ASN A 172 -18.00 1.05 18.99
C ASN A 172 -18.69 0.05 18.04
N ILE A 173 -18.29 0.00 16.75
CA ILE A 173 -18.78 -1.00 15.81
C ILE A 173 -18.42 -2.41 16.27
N ALA A 174 -17.18 -2.64 16.71
CA ALA A 174 -16.74 -3.94 17.22
C ALA A 174 -17.56 -4.38 18.42
N LYS A 175 -17.73 -3.50 19.43
CA LYS A 175 -18.53 -3.78 20.64
C LYS A 175 -19.98 -4.11 20.30
N SER A 176 -20.63 -3.33 19.44
CA SER A 176 -22.03 -3.55 19.03
C SER A 176 -22.23 -4.87 18.29
N ALA A 177 -21.22 -5.31 17.53
CA ALA A 177 -21.22 -6.56 16.78
C ALA A 177 -20.70 -7.77 17.58
N ASN A 178 -20.30 -7.59 18.83
CA ASN A 178 -19.66 -8.59 19.68
C ASN A 178 -18.35 -9.12 19.12
N TYR A 179 -17.42 -8.18 18.76
CA TYR A 179 -16.06 -8.48 18.33
C TYR A 179 -15.04 -7.79 19.23
N SER A 180 -13.99 -8.51 19.60
CA SER A 180 -12.79 -7.89 20.14
C SER A 180 -11.97 -7.28 19.00
N ILE A 181 -11.30 -6.16 19.23
CA ILE A 181 -10.52 -5.43 18.21
C ILE A 181 -9.06 -5.32 18.64
N GLY A 182 -8.13 -5.48 17.69
CA GLY A 182 -6.68 -5.32 17.92
C GLY A 182 -6.00 -4.55 16.80
N TYR A 183 -5.06 -3.69 17.16
CA TYR A 183 -4.30 -2.85 16.25
C TYR A 183 -2.85 -3.29 16.18
N TYR A 184 -2.35 -3.47 14.96
CA TYR A 184 -0.96 -3.80 14.69
C TYR A 184 -0.32 -2.77 13.75
N LYS A 185 0.51 -1.89 14.31
CA LYS A 185 1.30 -0.95 13.52
C LYS A 185 2.64 -1.57 13.19
N THR A 186 2.97 -1.64 11.89
CA THR A 186 4.16 -2.31 11.38
C THR A 186 4.84 -1.51 10.28
N ASP A 187 6.03 -1.95 9.88
CA ASP A 187 6.69 -1.54 8.65
C ASP A 187 6.88 -2.76 7.76
N THR A 188 6.58 -2.63 6.46
CA THR A 188 6.65 -3.76 5.52
C THR A 188 8.06 -4.34 5.38
N MET A 189 9.10 -3.56 5.65
CA MET A 189 10.49 -4.06 5.65
C MET A 189 10.74 -5.15 6.71
N TRP A 190 9.87 -5.29 7.69
CA TRP A 190 9.96 -6.34 8.71
C TRP A 190 9.35 -7.67 8.29
N HIS A 191 8.76 -7.74 7.10
CA HIS A 191 8.02 -8.88 6.57
C HIS A 191 8.68 -9.46 5.31
N ASP A 192 9.97 -9.80 5.37
CA ASP A 192 10.76 -10.34 4.25
C ASP A 192 10.68 -9.43 3.02
N ASN A 193 10.88 -8.13 3.25
CA ASN A 193 10.76 -7.08 2.24
C ASN A 193 11.83 -6.00 2.46
N CYS A 194 12.23 -5.31 1.39
CA CYS A 194 13.17 -4.19 1.44
C CYS A 194 12.49 -2.82 1.40
N GLN A 195 11.16 -2.74 1.24
CA GLN A 195 10.44 -1.48 1.16
C GLN A 195 10.05 -0.97 2.54
N ARG A 196 10.54 0.23 2.90
CA ARG A 196 10.08 0.92 4.10
C ARG A 196 8.72 1.54 3.86
N ARG A 197 7.68 0.90 4.41
CA ARG A 197 6.28 1.27 4.21
C ARG A 197 5.48 1.03 5.50
N PRO A 198 5.44 2.00 6.43
CA PRO A 198 4.66 1.86 7.65
C PRO A 198 3.16 1.74 7.35
N ARG A 199 2.50 0.78 8.03
CA ARG A 199 1.07 0.51 7.91
C ARG A 199 0.48 0.08 9.23
N THR A 200 -0.84 0.19 9.34
CA THR A 200 -1.63 -0.35 10.45
C THR A 200 -2.56 -1.42 9.93
N PHE A 201 -2.53 -2.58 10.54
CA PHE A 201 -3.52 -3.64 10.34
C PHE A 201 -4.45 -3.68 11.54
N VAL A 202 -5.74 -3.84 11.28
CA VAL A 202 -6.76 -3.96 12.30
C VAL A 202 -7.35 -5.35 12.22
N TYR A 203 -7.37 -6.04 13.35
CA TYR A 203 -7.97 -7.36 13.50
C TYR A 203 -9.23 -7.25 14.34
N PHE A 204 -10.27 -7.92 13.89
CA PHE A 204 -11.47 -8.14 14.67
C PHE A 204 -11.65 -9.64 14.88
N PHE A 205 -11.86 -10.03 16.12
CA PHE A 205 -12.04 -11.43 16.53
C PHE A 205 -13.46 -11.60 17.07
N LYS A 206 -14.24 -12.52 16.50
CA LYS A 206 -15.63 -12.74 16.91
C LYS A 206 -15.70 -13.18 18.37
N GLY A 207 -16.53 -12.49 19.14
CA GLY A 207 -16.72 -12.70 20.59
C GLY A 207 -15.70 -11.98 21.45
N ALA A 208 -15.93 -12.03 22.76
CA ALA A 208 -15.08 -11.43 23.76
C ALA A 208 -13.88 -12.32 24.07
N CYS A 209 -12.70 -11.91 23.60
CA CYS A 209 -11.43 -12.58 23.89
C CYS A 209 -10.82 -12.04 25.19
N LYS A 210 -10.37 -12.92 26.09
CA LYS A 210 -9.74 -12.54 27.37
C LYS A 210 -8.35 -11.91 27.16
N GLY A 211 -7.61 -12.40 26.18
CA GLY A 211 -6.34 -11.86 25.73
C GLY A 211 -6.29 -11.69 24.21
N VAL A 212 -5.30 -10.97 23.70
CA VAL A 212 -5.11 -10.84 22.26
C VAL A 212 -4.74 -12.20 21.66
N PRO A 213 -5.50 -12.71 20.67
CA PRO A 213 -5.21 -14.02 20.08
C PRO A 213 -3.93 -14.05 19.24
N ILE A 214 -3.45 -12.90 18.77
CA ILE A 214 -2.22 -12.77 17.99
C ILE A 214 -1.03 -12.75 18.93
N LEU A 215 -0.09 -13.67 18.73
CA LEU A 215 1.10 -13.80 19.60
C LEU A 215 2.24 -12.85 19.24
N GLY A 216 2.17 -12.21 18.10
CA GLY A 216 3.19 -11.32 17.56
C GLY A 216 3.86 -11.89 16.30
N PHE A 217 4.68 -11.08 15.67
CA PHE A 217 5.30 -11.39 14.38
C PHE A 217 6.81 -11.39 14.52
N GLU A 218 7.48 -12.29 13.83
CA GLU A 218 8.93 -12.26 13.69
C GLU A 218 9.33 -11.19 12.66
N HIS A 219 10.40 -10.44 12.96
CA HIS A 219 11.02 -9.54 12.00
C HIS A 219 11.91 -10.33 11.05
N LYS A 220 11.67 -10.17 9.77
CA LYS A 220 12.54 -10.70 8.73
C LYS A 220 12.85 -9.60 7.73
N ASN A 221 14.04 -9.03 7.86
CA ASN A 221 14.53 -8.01 6.94
C ASN A 221 15.28 -8.64 5.78
N ILE A 222 15.17 -8.02 4.61
CA ILE A 222 15.91 -8.40 3.41
C ILE A 222 16.43 -7.13 2.74
N SER A 223 17.63 -7.17 2.19
CA SER A 223 18.18 -6.03 1.45
C SER A 223 17.50 -5.84 0.09
N ALA A 224 17.61 -4.65 -0.49
CA ALA A 224 17.15 -4.40 -1.85
C ALA A 224 17.92 -5.27 -2.86
N GLU A 225 19.22 -5.46 -2.66
CA GLU A 225 20.06 -6.30 -3.51
C GLU A 225 19.60 -7.75 -3.51
N GLU A 226 19.38 -8.32 -2.33
CA GLU A 226 18.91 -9.69 -2.21
C GLU A 226 17.51 -9.86 -2.81
N LEU A 227 16.57 -8.93 -2.55
CA LEU A 227 15.22 -9.03 -3.08
C LEU A 227 15.19 -8.89 -4.59
N LEU A 228 15.90 -7.90 -5.16
CA LEU A 228 15.88 -7.63 -6.60
C LEU A 228 16.68 -8.65 -7.41
N SER A 229 17.70 -9.30 -6.81
CA SER A 229 18.42 -10.40 -7.46
C SER A 229 17.55 -11.64 -7.72
N ARG A 230 16.41 -11.74 -7.08
CA ARG A 230 15.43 -12.82 -7.31
C ARG A 230 14.58 -12.64 -8.56
N ILE A 231 14.64 -11.47 -9.23
CA ILE A 231 13.85 -11.20 -10.44
C ILE A 231 14.37 -12.07 -11.58
N PRO A 232 13.54 -12.91 -12.20
CA PRO A 232 13.94 -13.71 -13.35
C PRO A 232 14.37 -12.82 -14.54
N ALA A 233 15.35 -13.26 -15.32
CA ALA A 233 15.86 -12.50 -16.46
C ALA A 233 14.80 -12.27 -17.55
N ASP A 234 13.85 -13.18 -17.68
CA ASP A 234 12.73 -13.14 -18.63
C ASP A 234 11.47 -12.45 -18.06
N ALA A 235 11.53 -11.89 -16.86
CA ALA A 235 10.39 -11.18 -16.29
C ALA A 235 10.04 -9.95 -17.15
N THR A 236 8.75 -9.67 -17.28
CA THR A 236 8.25 -8.51 -18.05
C THR A 236 8.40 -7.19 -17.27
N GLN A 237 8.20 -6.06 -17.96
CA GLN A 237 8.19 -4.70 -17.36
C GLN A 237 9.51 -4.29 -16.70
N GLN A 238 10.63 -4.72 -17.29
CA GLN A 238 11.98 -4.44 -16.80
C GLN A 238 12.60 -3.15 -17.40
N GLU A 239 11.89 -2.44 -18.27
CA GLU A 239 12.39 -1.20 -18.85
C GLU A 239 12.58 -0.12 -17.78
N PRO A 240 13.77 0.49 -17.67
CA PRO A 240 14.02 1.56 -16.74
C PRO A 240 13.12 2.77 -17.00
N MET A 241 12.59 3.33 -15.93
CA MET A 241 11.83 4.57 -16.08
C MET A 241 12.74 5.78 -16.25
N LEU A 242 12.30 6.70 -17.12
CA LEU A 242 13.01 7.96 -17.30
C LEU A 242 12.93 8.81 -16.03
N ILE A 243 14.09 9.22 -15.54
CA ILE A 243 14.20 10.22 -14.48
C ILE A 243 13.87 11.62 -15.04
N SER A 244 13.44 12.53 -14.16
CA SER A 244 13.19 13.91 -14.58
C SER A 244 14.48 14.64 -14.95
N ASP A 245 14.38 15.64 -15.84
CA ASP A 245 15.52 16.48 -16.23
C ASP A 245 16.22 17.11 -15.01
N THR A 246 15.44 17.55 -14.03
CA THR A 246 15.97 18.14 -12.78
C THR A 246 16.72 17.10 -11.95
N ALA A 247 16.22 15.84 -11.94
CA ALA A 247 16.89 14.73 -11.27
C ALA A 247 18.21 14.40 -11.98
N ARG A 248 18.22 14.39 -13.32
CA ARG A 248 19.44 14.18 -14.09
C ARG A 248 20.47 15.26 -13.79
N ALA A 249 20.10 16.53 -13.85
CA ALA A 249 21.00 17.64 -13.56
C ALA A 249 21.57 17.60 -12.13
N LEU A 250 20.82 17.06 -11.16
CA LEU A 250 21.32 16.89 -9.79
C LEU A 250 22.30 15.72 -9.68
N LEU A 251 22.07 14.63 -10.40
CA LEU A 251 23.00 13.51 -10.47
C LEU A 251 24.30 13.91 -11.14
N ASP A 252 24.21 14.64 -12.24
CA ASP A 252 25.41 15.14 -12.94
C ASP A 252 26.24 16.05 -12.02
N PHE A 253 25.59 16.85 -11.17
CA PHE A 253 26.27 17.63 -10.14
C PHE A 253 26.92 16.75 -9.06
N ALA A 254 26.25 15.70 -8.61
CA ALA A 254 26.84 14.76 -7.66
C ALA A 254 28.07 14.05 -8.27
N HIS A 255 28.00 13.64 -9.53
CA HIS A 255 29.15 13.10 -10.26
C HIS A 255 30.28 14.11 -10.44
N TYR A 256 29.94 15.36 -10.72
CA TYR A 256 30.94 16.44 -10.80
C TYR A 256 31.72 16.64 -9.49
N LYS A 257 31.02 16.51 -8.34
CA LYS A 257 31.63 16.70 -7.02
C LYS A 257 32.42 15.47 -6.54
N TYR A 258 31.93 14.28 -6.79
CA TYR A 258 32.40 13.04 -6.14
C TYR A 258 32.79 11.93 -7.13
N GLY A 259 32.68 12.15 -8.44
CA GLY A 259 32.92 11.12 -9.44
C GLY A 259 31.90 9.96 -9.35
N ASN A 260 32.36 8.78 -9.74
CA ASN A 260 31.47 7.57 -9.72
C ASN A 260 31.17 7.07 -8.30
N ASP A 261 31.90 7.55 -7.31
CA ASP A 261 31.77 7.15 -5.90
C ASP A 261 30.78 8.03 -5.10
N TRP A 262 30.05 8.88 -5.80
CA TRP A 262 29.16 9.88 -5.21
C TRP A 262 28.17 9.30 -4.17
N ARG A 263 27.73 8.04 -4.33
CA ARG A 263 26.81 7.40 -3.40
C ARG A 263 27.37 7.21 -2.01
N ASN A 264 28.68 6.99 -1.89
CA ASN A 264 29.36 6.80 -0.61
C ASN A 264 29.52 8.11 0.18
N HIS A 265 29.39 9.25 -0.50
CA HIS A 265 29.48 10.60 0.09
C HIS A 265 28.13 11.15 0.54
N LEU A 266 27.01 10.50 0.17
CA LEU A 266 25.65 10.96 0.44
C LEU A 266 24.92 9.90 1.28
N VAL A 267 24.66 10.22 2.53
CA VAL A 267 24.13 9.29 3.53
C VAL A 267 22.63 9.44 3.78
N THR A 268 21.99 10.50 3.27
CA THR A 268 20.56 10.70 3.47
C THR A 268 19.71 10.13 2.33
N VAL A 269 18.43 9.94 2.61
CA VAL A 269 17.43 9.49 1.62
C VAL A 269 17.20 10.55 0.52
N ALA A 270 17.61 11.80 0.76
CA ALA A 270 17.46 12.90 -0.18
C ALA A 270 18.83 13.45 -0.56
N ILE A 271 19.33 13.10 -1.74
CA ILE A 271 20.62 13.61 -2.26
C ILE A 271 20.73 15.13 -2.12
N LEU A 272 19.63 15.85 -2.39
CA LEU A 272 19.63 17.31 -2.30
C LEU A 272 19.92 17.80 -0.88
N ASP A 273 19.47 17.10 0.15
CA ASP A 273 19.73 17.46 1.55
C ASP A 273 21.22 17.42 1.87
N ASP A 274 21.89 16.36 1.44
CA ASP A 274 23.34 16.21 1.65
C ASP A 274 24.16 17.22 0.82
N LEU A 275 23.82 17.38 -0.45
CA LEU A 275 24.51 18.34 -1.32
C LEU A 275 24.36 19.79 -0.84
N VAL A 276 23.18 20.14 -0.30
CA VAL A 276 22.95 21.49 0.23
C VAL A 276 23.71 21.74 1.52
N LYS A 277 23.81 20.76 2.39
CA LYS A 277 24.61 20.86 3.62
C LYS A 277 26.08 21.01 3.33
N GLN A 278 26.59 20.37 2.28
CA GLN A 278 28.00 20.38 1.92
C GLN A 278 28.39 21.52 0.97
N HIS A 279 27.54 21.86 0.00
CA HIS A 279 27.88 22.76 -1.11
C HIS A 279 26.92 23.94 -1.33
N GLY A 280 25.69 23.84 -0.80
CA GLY A 280 24.63 24.82 -1.05
C GLY A 280 23.92 24.64 -2.40
N LEU A 281 22.68 25.18 -2.47
CA LEU A 281 21.86 25.13 -3.68
C LEU A 281 22.38 26.03 -4.81
N ASP A 282 23.06 27.12 -4.46
CA ASP A 282 23.55 28.06 -5.43
C ASP A 282 24.70 27.47 -6.25
N GLU A 283 25.55 26.65 -5.65
CA GLU A 283 26.60 25.95 -6.37
C GLU A 283 26.04 24.96 -7.40
N TRP A 284 24.99 24.23 -7.07
CA TRP A 284 24.28 23.41 -8.04
C TRP A 284 23.66 24.23 -9.17
N ARG A 285 23.02 25.35 -8.85
CA ARG A 285 22.44 26.27 -9.84
C ARG A 285 23.49 26.80 -10.81
N GLU A 286 24.64 27.24 -10.27
CA GLU A 286 25.77 27.72 -11.08
C GLU A 286 26.35 26.64 -11.98
N PHE A 287 26.52 25.40 -11.45
CA PHE A 287 26.95 24.26 -12.22
C PHE A 287 26.03 24.04 -13.43
N VAL A 288 24.69 23.96 -13.21
CA VAL A 288 23.74 23.74 -14.29
C VAL A 288 23.76 24.87 -15.34
N ASN A 289 23.93 26.12 -14.91
CA ASN A 289 23.99 27.26 -15.83
C ASN A 289 25.28 27.26 -16.69
N LYS A 290 26.37 26.73 -16.18
CA LYS A 290 27.65 26.61 -16.90
C LYS A 290 27.72 25.44 -17.87
N GLN A 291 26.88 24.37 -17.66
CA GLN A 291 26.86 23.21 -18.52
C GLN A 291 26.00 23.44 -19.77
N ASP A 292 26.20 22.60 -20.78
CA ASP A 292 25.43 22.64 -22.04
C ASP A 292 24.05 21.93 -21.87
N TYR A 293 23.24 22.43 -20.93
CA TYR A 293 21.87 21.98 -20.79
C TYR A 293 20.92 22.82 -21.65
N PRO A 294 19.83 22.21 -22.16
CA PRO A 294 18.73 22.95 -22.78
C PRO A 294 18.22 24.08 -21.88
N ALA A 295 17.87 25.22 -22.47
CA ALA A 295 17.36 26.38 -21.72
C ALA A 295 16.22 26.03 -20.75
N LYS A 296 15.31 25.14 -21.17
CA LYS A 296 14.21 24.65 -20.34
C LYS A 296 14.68 24.01 -19.03
N ILE A 297 15.81 23.31 -19.02
CA ILE A 297 16.35 22.68 -17.79
C ILE A 297 16.95 23.76 -16.90
N LYS A 298 17.75 24.68 -17.45
CA LYS A 298 18.33 25.82 -16.73
C LYS A 298 17.24 26.66 -16.08
N ASP A 299 16.20 27.02 -16.82
CA ASP A 299 15.06 27.79 -16.30
C ASP A 299 14.31 27.05 -15.17
N LYS A 300 14.20 25.73 -15.30
CA LYS A 300 13.55 24.91 -14.27
C LYS A 300 14.36 24.88 -12.98
N VAL A 301 15.68 24.69 -13.05
CA VAL A 301 16.56 24.71 -11.86
C VAL A 301 16.60 26.12 -11.25
N ASN A 302 16.69 27.16 -12.07
CA ASN A 302 16.69 28.55 -11.61
C ASN A 302 15.41 28.94 -10.85
N ARG A 303 14.25 28.39 -11.22
CA ARG A 303 12.99 28.56 -10.49
C ARG A 303 12.89 27.65 -9.27
N TYR A 304 13.51 26.48 -9.33
CA TYR A 304 13.41 25.47 -8.27
C TYR A 304 14.22 25.85 -7.03
N VAL A 305 15.41 26.41 -7.21
CA VAL A 305 16.31 26.78 -6.10
C VAL A 305 15.66 27.80 -5.15
N PRO A 306 15.11 28.95 -5.60
CA PRO A 306 14.41 29.89 -4.71
C PRO A 306 13.24 29.25 -3.97
N HIS A 307 12.48 28.39 -4.65
CA HIS A 307 11.36 27.69 -4.02
C HIS A 307 11.82 26.73 -2.91
N ILE A 308 12.97 26.10 -3.05
CA ILE A 308 13.53 25.29 -1.97
C ILE A 308 13.93 26.17 -0.78
N TYR A 309 14.59 27.30 -1.02
CA TYR A 309 14.95 28.25 0.06
C TYR A 309 13.71 28.73 0.81
N GLU A 310 12.63 29.08 0.12
CA GLU A 310 11.36 29.47 0.72
C GLU A 310 10.79 28.34 1.62
N LYS A 311 10.83 27.09 1.16
CA LYS A 311 10.35 25.97 1.97
C LYS A 311 11.20 25.71 3.20
N LEU A 312 12.51 25.84 3.07
CA LEU A 312 13.43 25.69 4.20
C LEU A 312 13.22 26.78 5.24
N SER A 313 13.05 28.04 4.82
CA SER A 313 12.75 29.15 5.73
C SER A 313 11.43 28.93 6.50
N ASN A 314 10.49 28.19 5.92
CA ASN A 314 9.23 27.79 6.54
C ASN A 314 9.30 26.48 7.35
N GLY A 315 10.53 25.99 7.65
CA GLY A 315 10.73 24.77 8.44
C GLY A 315 10.34 23.45 7.76
N GLN A 316 10.18 23.46 6.44
CA GLN A 316 9.83 22.24 5.67
C GLN A 316 11.12 21.46 5.32
N GLY A 317 11.11 20.15 5.57
CA GLY A 317 12.25 19.29 5.22
C GLY A 317 12.39 19.04 3.71
N PHE A 318 13.62 18.80 3.28
CA PHE A 318 14.00 18.57 1.86
C PHE A 318 13.34 17.34 1.22
N TRP A 319 13.01 16.30 1.98
CA TRP A 319 12.52 15.04 1.43
C TRP A 319 11.26 15.17 0.55
N ARG A 320 10.47 16.24 0.76
CA ARG A 320 9.28 16.52 -0.07
C ARG A 320 9.61 17.29 -1.35
N THR A 321 10.79 17.84 -1.43
CA THR A 321 11.23 18.75 -2.49
C THR A 321 12.38 18.20 -3.29
N SER A 322 13.11 17.19 -2.79
CA SER A 322 14.23 16.61 -3.50
C SER A 322 13.81 16.01 -4.85
N PRO A 323 14.48 16.40 -5.94
CA PRO A 323 14.26 15.79 -7.25
C PRO A 323 14.84 14.38 -7.37
N VAL A 324 15.69 13.96 -6.42
CA VAL A 324 16.31 12.64 -6.38
C VAL A 324 16.25 12.08 -4.96
N VAL A 325 15.81 10.84 -4.85
CA VAL A 325 15.78 10.06 -3.61
C VAL A 325 16.55 8.77 -3.87
N VAL A 326 17.59 8.53 -3.08
CA VAL A 326 18.35 7.27 -3.08
C VAL A 326 18.34 6.69 -1.69
N LYS A 327 18.15 5.40 -1.60
CA LYS A 327 18.20 4.68 -0.33
C LYS A 327 19.14 3.49 -0.47
N HIS A 328 20.17 3.44 0.37
CA HIS A 328 21.20 2.41 0.28
C HIS A 328 20.77 1.06 0.88
N ASP A 329 19.93 1.10 1.91
CA ASP A 329 19.51 -0.07 2.70
C ASP A 329 18.13 -0.62 2.35
N GLY A 330 17.50 -0.12 1.28
CA GLY A 330 16.17 -0.56 0.88
C GLY A 330 15.50 0.37 -0.14
N MET A 331 14.20 0.17 -0.33
CA MET A 331 13.38 1.01 -1.19
C MET A 331 12.44 1.91 -0.35
N PRO A 332 12.23 3.17 -0.72
CA PRO A 332 11.24 4.00 -0.07
C PRO A 332 9.82 3.53 -0.39
N THR A 333 8.84 4.00 0.36
CA THR A 333 7.42 3.78 0.03
C THR A 333 7.12 4.24 -1.39
N VAL A 334 6.56 3.35 -2.22
CA VAL A 334 6.09 3.73 -3.55
C VAL A 334 4.93 4.73 -3.44
N MET A 335 5.07 5.87 -4.10
CA MET A 335 4.06 6.92 -4.19
C MET A 335 4.05 7.50 -5.60
N HIS A 336 2.88 7.85 -6.10
CA HIS A 336 2.72 8.41 -7.45
C HIS A 336 3.68 9.58 -7.77
N LYS A 337 4.03 10.37 -6.77
CA LYS A 337 4.85 11.59 -6.99
C LYS A 337 6.37 11.33 -7.00
N ASN A 338 6.84 10.22 -6.45
CA ASN A 338 8.27 10.00 -6.26
C ASN A 338 8.94 9.01 -7.24
N ILE A 339 8.21 8.50 -8.19
CA ILE A 339 8.68 7.45 -9.11
C ILE A 339 9.84 7.93 -9.98
N LYS A 340 9.66 9.11 -10.59
CA LYS A 340 10.68 9.72 -11.47
C LYS A 340 11.81 10.37 -10.68
N THR A 341 11.74 10.34 -9.37
CA THR A 341 12.74 10.92 -8.47
C THR A 341 13.43 9.86 -7.63
N THR A 342 12.87 8.63 -7.56
CA THR A 342 13.48 7.54 -6.82
C THR A 342 14.47 6.79 -7.70
N MET A 343 15.73 6.86 -7.34
CA MET A 343 16.83 6.21 -8.04
C MET A 343 17.06 4.80 -7.51
N HIS A 344 17.49 3.94 -8.41
CA HIS A 344 17.98 2.61 -8.05
C HIS A 344 19.16 2.72 -7.08
N TYR A 345 19.22 1.81 -6.08
CA TYR A 345 20.23 1.90 -4.99
C TYR A 345 21.68 1.79 -5.50
N LYS A 346 21.90 1.15 -6.66
CA LYS A 346 23.23 0.87 -7.23
C LYS A 346 23.48 1.52 -8.59
N GLU A 347 22.44 1.76 -9.40
CA GLU A 347 22.56 2.24 -10.78
C GLU A 347 21.99 3.63 -10.97
N ASP A 348 22.51 4.40 -11.94
CA ASP A 348 22.08 5.78 -12.23
C ASP A 348 20.82 5.85 -13.10
N ARG A 349 19.82 5.10 -12.68
CA ARG A 349 18.48 5.03 -13.30
C ARG A 349 17.39 5.02 -12.25
N ALA A 350 16.17 5.26 -12.65
CA ALA A 350 15.03 4.97 -11.81
C ALA A 350 14.77 3.45 -11.77
N TYR A 351 14.04 3.02 -10.75
CA TYR A 351 13.57 1.64 -10.69
C TYR A 351 12.61 1.33 -11.83
N THR A 352 12.62 0.08 -12.30
CA THR A 352 11.65 -0.45 -13.27
C THR A 352 10.29 -0.71 -12.61
N VAL A 353 9.25 -0.91 -13.42
CA VAL A 353 7.93 -1.35 -12.90
C VAL A 353 8.06 -2.71 -12.22
N ARG A 354 8.87 -3.62 -12.79
CA ARG A 354 9.12 -4.96 -12.21
C ARG A 354 9.76 -4.89 -10.83
N GLU A 355 10.78 -4.07 -10.67
CA GLU A 355 11.46 -3.88 -9.38
C GLU A 355 10.50 -3.34 -8.30
N TRP A 356 9.63 -2.40 -8.68
CA TRP A 356 8.60 -1.91 -7.77
C TRP A 356 7.56 -2.98 -7.42
N LEU A 357 7.10 -3.79 -8.39
CA LEU A 357 6.18 -4.90 -8.13
C LEU A 357 6.82 -5.95 -7.21
N THR A 358 8.12 -6.22 -7.41
CA THR A 358 8.90 -7.11 -6.55
C THR A 358 8.98 -6.58 -5.11
N ALA A 359 9.25 -5.27 -4.95
CA ALA A 359 9.23 -4.61 -3.63
C ALA A 359 7.81 -4.57 -3.00
N MET A 360 6.77 -4.73 -3.82
CA MET A 360 5.40 -4.94 -3.33
C MET A 360 5.07 -6.42 -3.09
N GLY A 361 6.07 -7.32 -3.22
CA GLY A 361 5.89 -8.76 -3.03
C GLY A 361 4.94 -9.42 -4.03
N MET A 362 4.70 -8.76 -5.18
CA MET A 362 3.85 -9.32 -6.22
C MET A 362 4.57 -10.45 -6.95
N PRO A 363 3.85 -11.47 -7.45
CA PRO A 363 4.45 -12.55 -8.24
C PRO A 363 5.25 -12.00 -9.43
N PHE A 364 6.33 -12.70 -9.83
CA PHE A 364 7.21 -12.23 -10.91
C PHE A 364 6.54 -12.20 -12.28
N ASP A 365 5.43 -12.91 -12.45
CA ASP A 365 4.61 -12.94 -13.65
C ASP A 365 3.31 -12.11 -13.52
N PHE A 366 3.16 -11.37 -12.42
CA PHE A 366 2.09 -10.37 -12.27
C PHE A 366 2.42 -9.14 -13.12
N GLU A 367 1.45 -8.65 -13.89
CA GLU A 367 1.65 -7.51 -14.78
C GLU A 367 0.63 -6.40 -14.52
N MET A 368 1.12 -5.16 -14.56
CA MET A 368 0.25 -3.99 -14.62
C MET A 368 -0.29 -3.84 -16.04
N GLN A 369 -1.59 -3.65 -16.18
CA GLN A 369 -2.29 -3.58 -17.46
C GLN A 369 -2.53 -2.12 -17.90
N GLY A 370 -2.42 -1.86 -19.21
CA GLY A 370 -2.60 -0.55 -19.81
C GLY A 370 -1.29 0.14 -20.17
N SER A 371 -1.35 1.31 -20.79
CA SER A 371 -0.17 2.07 -21.23
C SER A 371 0.22 3.22 -20.31
N ASN A 372 -0.63 3.57 -19.32
CA ASN A 372 -0.40 4.71 -18.46
C ASN A 372 0.42 4.33 -17.20
N VAL A 373 1.73 4.38 -17.34
CA VAL A 373 2.68 4.06 -16.26
C VAL A 373 2.46 4.91 -14.99
N ASN A 374 2.05 6.17 -15.10
CA ASN A 374 1.73 6.98 -13.92
C ASN A 374 0.53 6.42 -13.13
N ASN A 375 -0.43 5.79 -13.83
CA ASN A 375 -1.55 5.11 -13.18
C ASN A 375 -1.09 3.88 -12.39
N TYR A 376 -0.12 3.11 -12.92
CA TYR A 376 0.45 1.96 -12.21
C TYR A 376 0.94 2.33 -10.82
N PHE A 377 1.67 3.41 -10.72
CA PHE A 377 2.28 3.83 -9.46
C PHE A 377 1.29 4.40 -8.46
N LYS A 378 0.25 5.07 -8.96
CA LYS A 378 -0.87 5.47 -8.10
C LYS A 378 -1.53 4.25 -7.47
N GLN A 379 -1.72 3.20 -8.25
CA GLN A 379 -2.35 1.95 -7.83
C GLN A 379 -1.43 1.12 -6.93
N MET A 380 -0.16 0.94 -7.30
CA MET A 380 0.84 0.31 -6.42
C MET A 380 1.00 1.06 -5.09
N GLY A 381 0.93 2.39 -5.10
CA GLY A 381 0.98 3.20 -3.88
C GLY A 381 -0.22 2.99 -2.95
N GLN A 382 -1.35 2.52 -3.45
CA GLN A 382 -2.54 2.17 -2.69
C GLN A 382 -2.57 0.70 -2.26
N ASN A 383 -1.76 -0.14 -2.89
CA ASN A 383 -1.74 -1.58 -2.66
C ASN A 383 -1.07 -1.96 -1.33
N VAL A 384 -1.41 -3.12 -0.80
CA VAL A 384 -0.71 -3.78 0.31
C VAL A 384 0.38 -4.67 -0.28
N PRO A 385 1.64 -4.65 0.23
CA PRO A 385 2.62 -5.64 -0.20
C PRO A 385 2.17 -7.07 0.10
N ALA A 386 2.17 -7.92 -0.93
CA ALA A 386 1.62 -9.27 -0.81
C ALA A 386 2.37 -10.10 0.25
N ARG A 387 3.69 -9.91 0.36
CA ARG A 387 4.48 -10.59 1.39
C ARG A 387 4.08 -10.16 2.81
N THR A 388 3.83 -8.87 3.01
CA THR A 388 3.30 -8.36 4.30
C THR A 388 1.93 -8.94 4.59
N ALA A 389 1.02 -8.94 3.60
CA ALA A 389 -0.31 -9.54 3.76
C ALA A 389 -0.22 -11.03 4.12
N GLN A 390 0.71 -11.76 3.52
CA GLN A 390 0.97 -13.16 3.85
C GLN A 390 1.31 -13.34 5.35
N PHE A 391 2.25 -12.55 5.88
CA PHE A 391 2.60 -12.60 7.31
C PHE A 391 1.39 -12.29 8.20
N ILE A 392 0.66 -11.23 7.87
CA ILE A 392 -0.53 -10.79 8.62
C ILE A 392 -1.62 -11.86 8.63
N VAL A 393 -1.93 -12.46 7.49
CA VAL A 393 -2.99 -13.48 7.38
C VAL A 393 -2.54 -14.82 7.94
N SER A 394 -1.25 -15.18 7.88
CA SER A 394 -0.74 -16.41 8.52
C SER A 394 -1.03 -16.46 10.02
N GLU A 395 -0.97 -15.30 10.71
CA GLU A 395 -1.37 -15.24 12.12
C GLU A 395 -2.89 -15.43 12.29
N ALA A 396 -3.73 -14.91 11.40
CA ALA A 396 -5.17 -15.19 11.44
C ALA A 396 -5.48 -16.67 11.20
N VAL A 397 -4.77 -17.30 10.26
CA VAL A 397 -4.85 -18.76 10.03
C VAL A 397 -4.52 -19.52 11.31
N ARG A 398 -3.45 -19.15 12.01
CA ARG A 398 -3.09 -19.76 13.29
C ARG A 398 -4.20 -19.59 14.35
N VAL A 399 -4.79 -18.39 14.42
CA VAL A 399 -5.91 -18.11 15.34
C VAL A 399 -7.11 -18.98 15.00
N VAL A 400 -7.47 -19.09 13.72
CA VAL A 400 -8.63 -19.92 13.28
C VAL A 400 -8.38 -21.40 13.55
N ASN A 401 -7.18 -21.92 13.29
CA ASN A 401 -6.82 -23.31 13.57
C ASN A 401 -6.86 -23.66 15.08
N ASN A 402 -6.78 -22.66 15.94
CA ASN A 402 -6.85 -22.82 17.39
C ASN A 402 -8.11 -22.16 17.97
N TRP A 403 -9.16 -22.01 17.17
CA TRP A 403 -10.33 -21.18 17.50
C TRP A 403 -11.00 -21.57 18.81
N ASP A 404 -11.19 -22.86 19.05
CA ASP A 404 -11.88 -23.39 20.23
C ASP A 404 -11.03 -23.30 21.52
N SER A 405 -9.72 -23.11 21.36
CA SER A 405 -8.78 -22.94 22.49
C SER A 405 -8.58 -21.50 22.91
N ILE A 406 -9.20 -20.52 22.22
CA ILE A 406 -9.10 -19.11 22.57
C ILE A 406 -9.83 -18.86 23.89
N ASP A 407 -9.12 -18.32 24.89
CA ASP A 407 -9.69 -17.97 26.17
C ASP A 407 -10.68 -16.79 25.98
N ARG A 408 -11.92 -17.00 26.43
CA ARG A 408 -13.04 -16.06 26.26
C ARG A 408 -13.38 -15.43 27.61
N ASP A 409 -13.69 -14.15 27.58
CA ASP A 409 -14.27 -13.40 28.68
C ASP A 409 -15.67 -12.96 28.25
N PRO A 410 -16.72 -13.66 28.70
CA PRO A 410 -18.09 -13.31 28.28
C PRO A 410 -18.59 -11.97 28.81
N ALA A 411 -17.87 -11.38 29.77
CA ALA A 411 -18.30 -10.15 30.41
C ALA A 411 -18.01 -8.88 29.60
N GLU A 412 -16.97 -8.88 28.74
CA GLU A 412 -16.57 -7.65 28.05
C GLU A 412 -15.78 -7.90 26.76
N VAL A 413 -16.18 -7.23 25.68
CA VAL A 413 -15.40 -7.12 24.43
C VAL A 413 -14.20 -6.21 24.66
N LYS A 414 -13.00 -6.69 24.33
CA LYS A 414 -11.74 -5.97 24.61
C LYS A 414 -11.18 -5.26 23.39
N VAL A 415 -10.52 -4.15 23.67
CA VAL A 415 -9.66 -3.40 22.76
C VAL A 415 -8.21 -3.73 23.09
N PHE A 416 -7.45 -4.20 22.08
CA PHE A 416 -6.04 -4.53 22.24
C PHE A 416 -5.19 -3.48 21.52
N ASP A 417 -4.65 -2.54 22.27
CA ASP A 417 -3.69 -1.56 21.76
C ASP A 417 -2.32 -2.20 21.58
N ASN A 418 -1.77 -2.02 20.38
CA ASN A 418 -0.44 -2.49 19.98
C ASN A 418 -0.20 -3.99 20.19
N ILE A 419 -0.61 -4.79 19.24
CA ILE A 419 -0.10 -6.15 19.07
C ILE A 419 1.42 -6.03 18.90
N LYS A 420 2.19 -6.39 19.96
CA LYS A 420 3.63 -6.20 20.00
C LYS A 420 4.34 -7.35 19.29
N TYR A 421 5.49 -7.04 18.71
CA TYR A 421 6.47 -8.05 18.32
C TYR A 421 6.93 -8.88 19.51
N LYS A 422 7.13 -10.18 19.26
CA LYS A 422 8.14 -10.94 19.98
C LYS A 422 9.49 -10.55 19.37
N GLY A 423 10.18 -9.59 19.99
CA GLY A 423 11.57 -9.30 19.71
C GLY A 423 12.45 -10.44 20.20
#